data_8b261e44c28369ec4f6b0f4318974f9b
#
_entry.id   8b261e44c28369ec4f6b0f4318974f9b
#
_cell.length_a   1.000
_cell.length_b   1.000
_cell.length_c   1.000
_cell.angle_alpha   90.00
_cell.angle_beta   90.00
_cell.angle_gamma   90.00
#
_symmetry.space_group_name_H-M   'P 1'
#
loop_
_entity.id
_entity.type
_entity.pdbx_description
1 polymer ?
#
loop_
_entity_poly.entity_id
_entity_poly.type
_entity_poly.pdbx_seq_one_letter_code
_entity_poly.pdbx_strand_id
1 'polypeptide(L)'
;PLLRTVQTIFVKSKHIQKEMDVIRRNPQLRQMCLDKYGYQCQCCGMDFEETYGKELGANFMEVHHIRMISTYETDGVPKDFLENLVPLCSNCHSMIHHIKDSEHPLRDLRATYRGMKKEIKIWKQD
;
A
#
# COMPACT_ATOMS: atom_id res chain seq x y z
N PRO A 1 25.99 -5.11 13.60
CA PRO A 1 26.73 -5.67 12.49
C PRO A 1 25.96 -5.59 11.18
N LEU A 2 26.70 -5.49 10.10
CA LEU A 2 26.15 -5.37 8.76
C LEU A 2 25.23 -6.53 8.38
N LEU A 3 25.61 -7.74 8.76
CA LEU A 3 24.83 -8.93 8.44
C LEU A 3 23.41 -8.89 9.02
N ARG A 4 23.31 -8.46 10.28
CA ARG A 4 21.99 -8.31 10.93
C ARG A 4 21.14 -7.27 10.21
N THR A 5 21.74 -6.16 9.80
CA THR A 5 21.04 -5.11 9.06
C THR A 5 20.52 -5.63 7.72
N VAL A 6 21.34 -6.38 6.99
CA VAL A 6 20.95 -6.98 5.71
C VAL A 6 19.80 -7.97 5.91
N GLN A 7 19.84 -8.80 6.94
CA GLN A 7 18.77 -9.74 7.23
C GLN A 7 17.46 -9.03 7.56
N THR A 8 17.52 -7.94 8.32
CA THR A 8 16.33 -7.15 8.67
C THR A 8 15.69 -6.54 7.43
N ILE A 9 16.49 -5.96 6.55
CA ILE A 9 16.02 -5.39 5.29
C ILE A 9 15.37 -6.47 4.43
N PHE A 10 16.00 -7.63 4.34
CA PHE A 10 15.49 -8.75 3.55
C PHE A 10 14.13 -9.24 4.05
N VAL A 11 13.93 -9.34 5.36
CA VAL A 11 12.65 -9.75 5.95
C VAL A 11 11.55 -8.76 5.62
N LYS A 12 11.82 -7.46 5.75
CA LYS A 12 10.85 -6.40 5.40
C LYS A 12 10.49 -6.45 3.91
N SER A 13 11.48 -6.64 3.05
CA SER A 13 11.27 -6.76 1.62
C SER A 13 10.41 -7.98 1.28
N LYS A 14 10.56 -9.09 2.01
CA LYS A 14 9.74 -10.28 1.82
C LYS A 14 8.27 -10.05 2.14
N HIS A 15 7.97 -9.27 3.18
CA HIS A 15 6.57 -8.94 3.51
C HIS A 15 5.89 -8.18 2.38
N ILE A 16 6.55 -7.14 1.90
CA ILE A 16 6.04 -6.34 0.78
C ILE A 16 5.94 -7.20 -0.48
N GLN A 17 6.94 -8.03 -0.73
CA GLN A 17 6.94 -8.90 -1.90
C GLN A 17 5.79 -9.90 -1.85
N LYS A 18 5.47 -10.43 -0.69
CA LYS A 18 4.35 -11.35 -0.52
C LYS A 18 3.01 -10.68 -0.84
N GLU A 19 2.82 -9.44 -0.38
CA GLU A 19 1.63 -8.65 -0.72
C GLU A 19 1.54 -8.42 -2.22
N MET A 20 2.64 -8.02 -2.84
CA MET A 20 2.69 -7.77 -4.28
C MET A 20 2.43 -9.04 -5.08
N ASP A 21 2.91 -10.18 -4.61
CA ASP A 21 2.69 -11.46 -5.28
C ASP A 21 1.21 -11.87 -5.24
N VAL A 22 0.53 -11.65 -4.11
CA VAL A 22 -0.91 -11.92 -4.01
C VAL A 22 -1.69 -11.04 -5.00
N ILE A 23 -1.36 -9.76 -5.05
CA ILE A 23 -2.02 -8.81 -5.95
C ILE A 23 -1.71 -9.15 -7.40
N ARG A 24 -0.47 -9.56 -7.70
CA ARG A 24 -0.06 -9.94 -9.05
C ARG A 24 -0.81 -11.18 -9.54
N ARG A 25 -1.15 -12.12 -8.65
CA ARG A 25 -1.96 -13.28 -8.99
C ARG A 25 -3.40 -12.90 -9.30
N ASN A 26 -3.82 -11.73 -8.85
CA ASN A 26 -5.18 -11.23 -9.04
C ASN A 26 -5.13 -9.81 -9.63
N PRO A 27 -4.63 -9.68 -10.88
CA PRO A 27 -4.46 -8.36 -11.47
C PRO A 27 -5.76 -7.56 -11.61
N GLN A 28 -6.88 -8.25 -11.69
CA GLN A 28 -8.19 -7.60 -11.74
C GLN A 28 -8.50 -6.89 -10.42
N LEU A 29 -8.16 -7.50 -9.29
CA LEU A 29 -8.38 -6.88 -7.98
C LEU A 29 -7.52 -5.63 -7.81
N ARG A 30 -6.27 -5.70 -8.26
CA ARG A 30 -5.39 -4.54 -8.26
C ARG A 30 -5.99 -3.42 -9.10
N GLN A 31 -6.44 -3.73 -10.31
CA GLN A 31 -7.02 -2.74 -11.21
C GLN A 31 -8.30 -2.14 -10.63
N MET A 32 -9.15 -2.96 -10.02
CA MET A 32 -10.37 -2.47 -9.39
C MET A 32 -10.07 -1.49 -8.26
N CYS A 33 -9.04 -1.78 -7.45
CA CYS A 33 -8.60 -0.87 -6.40
C CYS A 33 -8.14 0.46 -6.98
N LEU A 34 -7.31 0.43 -8.02
CA LEU A 34 -6.79 1.62 -8.66
C LEU A 34 -7.87 2.41 -9.41
N ASP A 35 -8.86 1.72 -9.97
CA ASP A 35 -10.01 2.37 -10.58
C ASP A 35 -10.85 3.11 -9.54
N LYS A 36 -10.96 2.52 -8.34
CA LYS A 36 -11.73 3.12 -7.25
C LYS A 36 -11.06 4.36 -6.67
N TYR A 37 -9.75 4.31 -6.47
CA TYR A 37 -9.00 5.35 -5.76
C TYR A 37 -8.17 6.26 -6.68
N GLY A 38 -7.87 5.81 -7.90
CA GLY A 38 -6.90 6.47 -8.75
C GLY A 38 -5.47 6.08 -8.36
N TYR A 39 -4.51 6.55 -9.15
CA TYR A 39 -3.08 6.26 -8.92
C TYR A 39 -2.47 7.28 -7.97
N GLN A 40 -3.09 7.47 -6.84
CA GLN A 40 -2.69 8.45 -5.85
C GLN A 40 -2.54 7.80 -4.48
N CYS A 41 -1.45 8.08 -3.79
CA CYS A 41 -1.21 7.59 -2.43
C CYS A 41 -2.28 8.11 -1.48
N GLN A 42 -2.95 7.22 -0.80
CA GLN A 42 -4.04 7.59 0.10
C GLN A 42 -3.55 8.08 1.46
N CYS A 43 -2.23 8.14 1.64
CA CYS A 43 -1.63 8.74 2.85
C CYS A 43 -1.12 10.15 2.57
N CYS A 44 -0.16 10.28 1.66
CA CYS A 44 0.49 11.58 1.39
C CYS A 44 -0.03 12.29 0.14
N GLY A 45 -0.83 11.62 -0.69
CA GLY A 45 -1.40 12.20 -1.90
C GLY A 45 -0.46 12.24 -3.10
N MET A 46 0.70 11.59 -3.00
CA MET A 46 1.69 11.55 -4.06
C MET A 46 1.19 10.75 -5.26
N ASP A 47 1.54 11.19 -6.46
CA ASP A 47 1.24 10.53 -7.72
C ASP A 47 2.54 10.41 -8.51
N PHE A 48 2.90 9.20 -8.93
CA PHE A 48 4.17 8.96 -9.61
C PHE A 48 4.24 9.63 -10.98
N GLU A 49 3.14 9.70 -11.72
CA GLU A 49 3.13 10.40 -12.99
C GLU A 49 3.38 11.89 -12.82
N GLU A 50 2.76 12.50 -11.83
CA GLU A 50 2.94 13.91 -11.52
C GLU A 50 4.37 14.21 -11.07
N THR A 51 4.96 13.29 -10.30
CA THR A 51 6.28 13.49 -9.72
C THR A 51 7.42 13.17 -10.69
N TYR A 52 7.27 12.11 -11.50
CA TYR A 52 8.34 11.60 -12.35
C TYR A 52 8.07 11.71 -13.85
N GLY A 53 6.90 12.21 -14.23
CA GLY A 53 6.53 12.32 -15.64
C GLY A 53 5.78 11.10 -16.15
N LYS A 54 5.12 11.29 -17.30
CA LYS A 54 4.23 10.29 -17.87
C LYS A 54 4.96 9.02 -18.30
N GLU A 55 6.16 9.16 -18.86
CA GLU A 55 6.89 8.00 -19.36
C GLU A 55 7.25 7.01 -18.26
N LEU A 56 7.66 7.51 -17.08
CA LEU A 56 8.10 6.66 -16.00
C LEU A 56 6.99 6.35 -15.00
N GLY A 57 6.12 7.30 -14.76
CA GLY A 57 5.21 7.22 -13.62
C GLY A 57 3.77 6.90 -13.93
N ALA A 58 3.37 6.86 -15.22
CA ALA A 58 1.98 6.59 -15.54
C ALA A 58 1.56 5.19 -15.12
N ASN A 59 0.38 5.10 -14.53
CA ASN A 59 -0.23 3.82 -14.13
C ASN A 59 0.61 3.03 -13.13
N PHE A 60 1.39 3.73 -12.30
CA PHE A 60 2.18 3.09 -11.26
C PHE A 60 1.72 3.52 -9.88
N MET A 61 1.44 2.56 -9.01
CA MET A 61 1.17 2.75 -7.61
C MET A 61 1.16 1.38 -6.94
N GLU A 62 1.67 1.31 -5.71
CA GLU A 62 1.61 0.07 -4.95
C GLU A 62 0.24 -0.06 -4.30
N VAL A 63 -0.17 -1.27 -4.03
CA VAL A 63 -1.45 -1.56 -3.38
C VAL A 63 -1.15 -2.33 -2.10
N HIS A 64 -1.70 -1.83 -1.01
CA HIS A 64 -1.48 -2.38 0.33
C HIS A 64 -2.75 -3.06 0.85
N HIS A 65 -2.56 -4.17 1.57
CA HIS A 65 -3.63 -4.83 2.31
C HIS A 65 -3.73 -4.19 3.70
N ILE A 66 -4.89 -3.63 4.02
CA ILE A 66 -5.10 -2.99 5.33
C ILE A 66 -4.99 -4.03 6.44
N ARG A 67 -5.57 -5.22 6.24
CA ARG A 67 -5.36 -6.37 7.10
C ARG A 67 -4.26 -7.25 6.51
N MET A 68 -3.46 -7.85 7.38
CA MET A 68 -2.36 -8.70 6.93
C MET A 68 -2.88 -9.90 6.12
N ILE A 69 -2.15 -10.23 5.06
CA ILE A 69 -2.49 -11.37 4.18
C ILE A 69 -2.61 -12.67 5.00
N SER A 70 -1.79 -12.82 6.02
CA SER A 70 -1.81 -14.01 6.88
C SER A 70 -3.14 -14.24 7.59
N THR A 71 -4.02 -13.24 7.64
CA THR A 71 -5.37 -13.41 8.21
C THR A 71 -6.35 -14.01 7.22
N TYR A 72 -5.98 -14.14 5.96
CA TYR A 72 -6.80 -14.78 4.93
C TYR A 72 -6.45 -16.27 4.89
N GLU A 73 -7.17 -17.06 5.67
CA GLU A 73 -6.88 -18.49 5.82
C GLU A 73 -7.70 -19.39 4.87
N THR A 74 -8.64 -18.82 4.16
CA THR A 74 -9.55 -19.59 3.33
C THR A 74 -9.04 -19.73 1.91
N ASP A 75 -9.52 -20.75 1.22
CA ASP A 75 -9.16 -21.03 -0.17
C ASP A 75 -9.76 -20.04 -1.16
N GLY A 76 -10.54 -19.09 -0.70
CA GLY A 76 -11.17 -18.09 -1.55
C GLY A 76 -10.78 -16.68 -1.17
N VAL A 77 -11.04 -15.74 -2.08
CA VAL A 77 -10.87 -14.32 -1.80
C VAL A 77 -12.05 -13.87 -0.93
N PRO A 78 -11.79 -13.26 0.25
CA PRO A 78 -12.88 -12.78 1.10
C PRO A 78 -13.75 -11.76 0.38
N LYS A 79 -15.03 -11.67 0.78
CA LYS A 79 -15.97 -10.71 0.16
C LYS A 79 -15.52 -9.26 0.31
N ASP A 80 -14.81 -8.95 1.40
CA ASP A 80 -14.31 -7.61 1.68
C ASP A 80 -12.88 -7.38 1.16
N PHE A 81 -12.37 -8.26 0.32
CA PHE A 81 -10.98 -8.17 -0.13
C PHE A 81 -10.68 -6.84 -0.81
N LEU A 82 -11.58 -6.40 -1.70
CA LEU A 82 -11.39 -5.12 -2.38
C LEU A 82 -11.40 -3.95 -1.41
N GLU A 83 -12.26 -3.99 -0.40
CA GLU A 83 -12.32 -2.96 0.64
C GLU A 83 -11.07 -2.93 1.51
N ASN A 84 -10.35 -4.04 1.54
CA ASN A 84 -9.11 -4.18 2.28
C ASN A 84 -7.89 -3.68 1.51
N LEU A 85 -8.06 -3.27 0.26
CA LEU A 85 -6.97 -2.77 -0.58
C LEU A 85 -6.96 -1.25 -0.62
N VAL A 86 -5.77 -0.67 -0.59
CA VAL A 86 -5.61 0.79 -0.67
C VAL A 86 -4.31 1.13 -1.40
N PRO A 87 -4.33 2.12 -2.31
CA PRO A 87 -3.11 2.57 -2.97
C PRO A 87 -2.21 3.35 -2.01
N LEU A 88 -0.95 2.99 -1.95
CA LEU A 88 0.06 3.72 -1.19
C LEU A 88 1.33 3.82 -2.02
N CYS A 89 2.00 4.98 -1.94
CA CYS A 89 3.31 5.10 -2.56
C CYS A 89 4.32 4.20 -1.83
N SER A 90 5.47 3.98 -2.45
CA SER A 90 6.48 3.05 -1.92
C SER A 90 6.91 3.41 -0.51
N ASN A 91 7.03 4.70 -0.19
CA ASN A 91 7.42 5.15 1.14
C ASN A 91 6.34 4.89 2.17
N CYS A 92 5.11 5.31 1.89
CA CYS A 92 3.99 5.11 2.82
C CYS A 92 3.67 3.63 2.98
N HIS A 93 3.79 2.84 1.93
CA HIS A 93 3.60 1.40 2.00
C HIS A 93 4.62 0.75 2.93
N SER A 94 5.88 1.15 2.84
CA SER A 94 6.91 0.65 3.75
C SER A 94 6.64 1.10 5.19
N MET A 95 6.24 2.33 5.37
CA MET A 95 6.04 2.88 6.72
C MET A 95 4.81 2.31 7.42
N ILE A 96 3.74 2.00 6.68
CA ILE A 96 2.54 1.45 7.31
C ILE A 96 2.81 0.08 7.95
N HIS A 97 3.79 -0.66 7.42
CA HIS A 97 4.20 -1.93 8.01
C HIS A 97 4.91 -1.78 9.35
N HIS A 98 5.30 -0.56 9.72
CA HIS A 98 5.86 -0.27 11.04
C HIS A 98 4.80 0.05 12.09
N ILE A 99 3.56 0.26 11.68
CA ILE A 99 2.46 0.51 12.61
C ILE A 99 1.96 -0.84 13.10
N LYS A 100 1.88 -0.99 14.43
CA LYS A 100 1.46 -2.23 15.08
C LYS A 100 0.32 -1.93 16.04
N ASP A 101 -0.54 -2.93 16.22
CA ASP A 101 -1.62 -2.88 17.22
C ASP A 101 -2.59 -1.72 17.01
N SER A 102 -2.82 -1.36 15.74
CA SER A 102 -3.78 -0.32 15.38
C SER A 102 -4.99 -0.93 14.68
N GLU A 103 -6.17 -0.48 15.05
CA GLU A 103 -7.40 -0.83 14.37
C GLU A 103 -7.58 -0.04 13.06
N HIS A 104 -6.88 1.10 12.94
CA HIS A 104 -6.98 2.00 11.79
C HIS A 104 -5.59 2.45 11.35
N PRO A 105 -4.78 1.54 10.79
CA PRO A 105 -3.38 1.85 10.49
C PRO A 105 -3.20 2.98 9.48
N LEU A 106 -4.07 3.08 8.48
CA LEU A 106 -3.96 4.15 7.48
C LEU A 106 -4.24 5.51 8.12
N ARG A 107 -5.26 5.59 8.96
CA ARG A 107 -5.57 6.81 9.70
C ARG A 107 -4.39 7.23 10.57
N ASP A 108 -3.80 6.28 11.28
CA ASP A 108 -2.68 6.55 12.15
C ASP A 108 -1.44 7.00 11.37
N LEU A 109 -1.20 6.38 10.21
CA LEU A 109 -0.09 6.78 9.35
C LEU A 109 -0.27 8.22 8.85
N ARG A 110 -1.49 8.58 8.43
CA ARG A 110 -1.77 9.95 8.00
C ARG A 110 -1.53 10.95 9.12
N ALA A 111 -1.92 10.62 10.34
CA ALA A 111 -1.71 11.49 11.50
C ALA A 111 -0.23 11.66 11.83
N THR A 112 0.58 10.65 11.54
CA THR A 112 2.02 10.65 11.81
C THR A 112 2.82 11.35 10.73
N TYR A 113 2.33 11.35 9.49
CA TYR A 113 3.05 11.88 8.33
C TYR A 113 3.36 13.37 8.50
N ARG A 114 4.63 13.72 8.34
CA ARG A 114 5.13 15.09 8.54
C ARG A 114 5.58 15.78 7.27
N GLY A 115 5.52 15.08 6.12
CA GLY A 115 5.86 15.67 4.85
C GLY A 115 4.77 16.60 4.32
N MET A 116 5.01 17.18 3.15
CA MET A 116 4.00 18.01 2.49
C MET A 116 2.94 17.12 1.86
N LYS A 117 1.74 17.18 2.39
CA LYS A 117 0.62 16.41 1.84
C LYS A 117 0.04 17.09 0.62
N LYS A 118 -0.28 16.31 -0.40
CA LYS A 118 -1.08 16.76 -1.53
C LYS A 118 -2.54 16.42 -1.28
N GLU A 119 -3.44 17.18 -1.87
CA GLU A 119 -4.86 16.91 -1.78
C GLU A 119 -5.18 15.52 -2.34
N ILE A 120 -5.94 14.74 -1.59
CA ILE A 120 -6.37 13.41 -1.99
C ILE A 120 -7.78 13.52 -2.58
N LYS A 121 -7.88 13.32 -3.89
CA LYS A 121 -9.11 13.60 -4.64
C LYS A 121 -10.23 12.60 -4.39
N ILE A 122 -9.88 11.34 -4.16
CA ILE A 122 -10.86 10.26 -4.06
C ILE A 122 -10.75 9.55 -2.71
N TRP A 123 -10.31 10.26 -1.70
CA TRP A 123 -10.13 9.63 -0.40
C TRP A 123 -11.47 9.27 0.24
N LYS A 124 -11.54 8.05 0.74
CA LYS A 124 -12.64 7.60 1.59
C LYS A 124 -12.09 7.17 2.92
N GLN A 125 -12.83 7.49 3.96
CA GLN A 125 -12.43 7.15 5.32
C GLN A 125 -12.35 5.64 5.51
N ASP A 126 -11.27 5.18 6.13
CA ASP A 126 -11.12 3.79 6.51
C ASP A 126 -11.89 3.46 7.79
#